data_d24dcf0073ea753cc1e7177e6fdea90e
#
_entry.id   d24dcf0073ea753cc1e7177e6fdea90e
#
_cell.length_a   1.000
_cell.length_b   1.000
_cell.length_c   1.000
_cell.angle_alpha   90.00
_cell.angle_beta   90.00
_cell.angle_gamma   90.00
#
_symmetry.space_group_name_H-M   'P 1'
#
loop_
_entity.id
_entity.type
_entity.pdbx_description
1 polymer ?
#
loop_
_entity_poly.entity_id
_entity_poly.type
_entity_poly.pdbx_seq_one_letter_code
_entity_poly.pdbx_strand_id
1 'polypeptide(L)'
;MTMSATFEPRLDVLPECQRRLWPELDAVPSDFVLYGGTGLALQLGHRVSEDFDFFSSSGFDPSGLQLRLPFFKDLDPADQDAWVHYKRDNLEAFVDRGGVVKVAFFGGLDALQRIEDPLRAAESRVRVASLVDLAGMKMRVIQVRGSWKDYVDIHALVSHGIDVPTGLAAAKAIDRSFDPVTSLRALQFYGDGTLDRVPAAMQRDLTRWAQTVDLGQLPSLHPRRGLIPGGLER
;
A
#
# COMPACT_ATOMS: atom_id res chain seq x y z
N MET A 1 -16.37 20.84 1.59
CA MET A 1 -15.30 19.92 2.04
C MET A 1 -15.93 18.57 2.33
N THR A 2 -15.75 17.61 1.46
CA THR A 2 -16.22 16.24 1.69
C THR A 2 -15.37 15.66 2.82
N MET A 3 -16.00 15.27 3.94
CA MET A 3 -15.28 14.61 5.04
C MET A 3 -14.80 13.24 4.54
N SER A 4 -13.49 12.99 4.59
CA SER A 4 -12.97 11.64 4.31
C SER A 4 -13.59 10.66 5.29
N ALA A 5 -14.03 9.50 4.80
CA ALA A 5 -14.47 8.42 5.67
C ALA A 5 -13.33 8.02 6.64
N THR A 6 -13.69 7.60 7.83
CA THR A 6 -12.73 7.16 8.86
C THR A 6 -12.85 5.67 9.11
N PHE A 7 -11.77 5.06 9.59
CA PHE A 7 -11.77 3.66 10.06
C PHE A 7 -10.94 3.56 11.35
N GLU A 8 -11.22 2.55 12.16
CA GLU A 8 -10.47 2.24 13.38
C GLU A 8 -9.23 1.41 13.02
N PRO A 9 -8.00 1.96 13.18
CA PRO A 9 -6.80 1.25 12.79
C PRO A 9 -6.46 0.12 13.78
N ARG A 10 -6.16 -1.06 13.25
CA ARG A 10 -5.71 -2.23 14.01
C ARG A 10 -4.24 -2.06 14.40
N LEU A 11 -3.96 -1.22 15.40
CA LEU A 11 -2.59 -0.96 15.88
C LEU A 11 -1.96 -2.19 16.57
N ASP A 12 -2.77 -3.15 16.98
CA ASP A 12 -2.35 -4.42 17.58
C ASP A 12 -1.49 -5.29 16.63
N VAL A 13 -1.65 -5.12 15.30
CA VAL A 13 -0.84 -5.84 14.31
C VAL A 13 0.52 -5.21 14.03
N LEU A 14 0.78 -4.01 14.54
CA LEU A 14 2.06 -3.34 14.37
C LEU A 14 3.08 -3.84 15.40
N PRO A 15 4.35 -4.09 15.02
CA PRO A 15 5.45 -4.23 15.96
C PRO A 15 5.54 -3.07 16.94
N GLU A 16 6.11 -3.31 18.10
CA GLU A 16 6.21 -2.30 19.18
C GLU A 16 6.90 -1.01 18.71
N CYS A 17 7.98 -1.11 17.95
CA CYS A 17 8.69 0.04 17.40
C CYS A 17 7.80 0.87 16.45
N GLN A 18 6.98 0.22 15.62
CA GLN A 18 6.03 0.91 14.76
C GLN A 18 4.90 1.56 15.57
N ARG A 19 4.38 0.92 16.62
CA ARG A 19 3.37 1.53 17.50
C ARG A 19 3.90 2.79 18.18
N ARG A 20 5.18 2.79 18.56
CA ARG A 20 5.84 3.99 19.13
C ARG A 20 6.00 5.11 18.12
N LEU A 21 6.24 4.78 16.85
CA LEU A 21 6.35 5.76 15.77
C LEU A 21 4.98 6.28 15.30
N TRP A 22 3.91 5.50 15.45
CA TRP A 22 2.59 5.81 14.91
C TRP A 22 2.08 7.23 15.21
N PRO A 23 2.16 7.76 16.46
CA PRO A 23 1.72 9.12 16.75
C PRO A 23 2.50 10.21 16.00
N GLU A 24 3.78 9.95 15.69
CA GLU A 24 4.62 10.91 14.96
C GLU A 24 4.25 11.02 13.48
N LEU A 25 3.56 9.99 12.92
CA LEU A 25 3.09 9.99 11.54
C LEU A 25 2.01 11.05 11.28
N ASP A 26 1.43 11.64 12.30
CA ASP A 26 0.52 12.80 12.16
C ASP A 26 1.20 14.04 11.56
N ALA A 27 2.53 14.09 11.57
CA ALA A 27 3.32 15.12 10.91
C ALA A 27 3.44 14.88 9.38
N VAL A 28 3.08 13.71 8.88
CA VAL A 28 3.12 13.39 7.44
C VAL A 28 2.18 14.34 6.68
N PRO A 29 2.67 15.00 5.61
CA PRO A 29 1.84 15.90 4.83
C PRO A 29 0.60 15.21 4.26
N SER A 30 -0.50 15.93 4.22
CA SER A 30 -1.83 15.39 3.86
C SER A 30 -1.98 14.94 2.41
N ASP A 31 -1.01 15.24 1.55
CA ASP A 31 -0.93 14.76 0.17
C ASP A 31 -0.29 13.37 0.04
N PHE A 32 0.26 12.84 1.13
CA PHE A 32 0.72 11.46 1.19
C PHE A 32 -0.37 10.51 1.69
N VAL A 33 -0.42 9.33 1.07
CA VAL A 33 -1.34 8.24 1.39
C VAL A 33 -0.54 6.99 1.69
N LEU A 34 -0.81 6.34 2.81
CA LEU A 34 -0.20 5.06 3.18
C LEU A 34 -0.79 3.94 2.32
N TYR A 35 0.09 3.23 1.64
CA TYR A 35 -0.19 2.05 0.83
C TYR A 35 0.45 0.80 1.42
N GLY A 36 0.66 -0.20 0.60
CA GLY A 36 1.43 -1.39 0.95
C GLY A 36 0.76 -2.34 1.92
N GLY A 37 1.57 -3.23 2.49
CA GLY A 37 1.11 -4.23 3.45
C GLY A 37 0.59 -3.64 4.74
N THR A 38 1.20 -2.54 5.22
CA THR A 38 0.78 -1.88 6.46
C THR A 38 -0.56 -1.18 6.29
N GLY A 39 -0.84 -0.55 5.14
CA GLY A 39 -2.15 0.01 4.85
C GLY A 39 -3.28 -1.04 4.89
N LEU A 40 -3.00 -2.27 4.43
CA LEU A 40 -3.93 -3.41 4.56
C LEU A 40 -4.02 -3.93 5.99
N ALA A 41 -2.88 -4.12 6.65
CA ALA A 41 -2.83 -4.68 8.00
C ALA A 41 -3.60 -3.81 9.00
N LEU A 42 -3.47 -2.49 8.90
CA LEU A 42 -4.23 -1.54 9.74
C LEU A 42 -5.75 -1.63 9.55
N GLN A 43 -6.22 -1.99 8.36
CA GLN A 43 -7.66 -2.13 8.08
C GLN A 43 -8.18 -3.54 8.39
N LEU A 44 -7.41 -4.59 8.09
CA LEU A 44 -7.87 -5.98 8.15
C LEU A 44 -7.38 -6.77 9.36
N GLY A 45 -6.26 -6.37 9.96
CA GLY A 45 -5.67 -7.08 11.10
C GLY A 45 -5.16 -8.49 10.77
N HIS A 46 -4.89 -8.79 9.51
CA HIS A 46 -4.67 -10.15 9.01
C HIS A 46 -3.25 -10.68 9.19
N ARG A 47 -2.26 -9.79 9.34
CA ARG A 47 -0.85 -10.13 9.60
C ARG A 47 -0.07 -8.94 10.13
N VAL A 48 1.10 -9.20 10.68
CA VAL A 48 2.10 -8.18 11.00
C VAL A 48 2.67 -7.58 9.71
N SER A 49 2.89 -6.25 9.71
CA SER A 49 3.57 -5.52 8.66
C SER A 49 4.59 -4.55 9.26
N GLU A 50 5.77 -4.43 8.63
CA GLU A 50 6.96 -3.85 9.24
C GLU A 50 7.42 -2.53 8.61
N ASP A 51 6.80 -2.11 7.48
CA ASP A 51 7.21 -0.93 6.72
C ASP A 51 6.07 0.08 6.62
N PHE A 52 6.38 1.38 6.58
CA PHE A 52 5.42 2.41 6.21
C PHE A 52 5.77 2.97 4.83
N ASP A 53 4.92 2.72 3.83
CA ASP A 53 5.10 3.17 2.45
C ASP A 53 4.08 4.25 2.12
N PHE A 54 4.52 5.50 2.01
CA PHE A 54 3.70 6.65 1.69
C PHE A 54 3.87 7.06 0.22
N PHE A 55 2.75 7.30 -0.46
CA PHE A 55 2.72 7.70 -1.86
C PHE A 55 2.04 9.05 -2.03
N SER A 56 2.58 9.89 -2.92
CA SER A 56 1.97 11.17 -3.32
C SER A 56 1.99 11.35 -4.83
N SER A 57 0.94 11.95 -5.38
CA SER A 57 0.93 12.39 -6.77
C SER A 57 1.84 13.60 -6.99
N SER A 58 2.07 14.41 -5.94
CA SER A 58 2.94 15.57 -5.99
C SER A 58 4.41 15.18 -5.82
N GLY A 59 5.28 15.90 -6.53
CA GLY A 59 6.72 15.79 -6.28
C GLY A 59 7.13 16.49 -4.99
N PHE A 60 8.27 16.07 -4.43
CA PHE A 60 8.84 16.69 -3.24
C PHE A 60 10.37 16.75 -3.28
N ASP A 61 10.93 17.69 -2.53
CA ASP A 61 12.35 17.73 -2.21
C ASP A 61 12.63 16.99 -0.91
N PRO A 62 13.60 16.03 -0.87
CA PRO A 62 13.90 15.24 0.32
C PRO A 62 14.27 16.09 1.53
N SER A 63 15.09 17.13 1.35
CA SER A 63 15.53 17.99 2.46
C SER A 63 14.35 18.74 3.09
N GLY A 64 13.46 19.25 2.26
CA GLY A 64 12.23 19.92 2.72
C GLY A 64 11.30 18.97 3.47
N LEU A 65 11.18 17.73 3.03
CA LEU A 65 10.38 16.70 3.70
C LEU A 65 11.03 16.26 5.01
N GLN A 66 12.35 16.01 5.02
CA GLN A 66 13.11 15.64 6.23
C GLN A 66 12.93 16.66 7.34
N LEU A 67 13.05 17.97 7.04
CA LEU A 67 12.88 19.04 8.03
C LEU A 67 11.47 19.13 8.63
N ARG A 68 10.46 18.67 7.90
CA ARG A 68 9.05 18.68 8.35
C ARG A 68 8.68 17.46 9.20
N LEU A 69 9.41 16.35 9.07
CA LEU A 69 9.10 15.08 9.73
C LEU A 69 9.97 14.93 10.99
N PRO A 70 9.38 14.98 12.20
CA PRO A 70 10.13 14.91 13.46
C PRO A 70 11.04 13.69 13.55
N PHE A 71 10.58 12.56 13.05
CA PHE A 71 11.30 11.29 13.08
C PHE A 71 12.49 11.18 12.09
N PHE A 72 12.62 12.14 11.17
CA PHE A 72 13.76 12.24 10.26
C PHE A 72 14.71 13.40 10.58
N LYS A 73 14.29 14.33 11.45
CA LYS A 73 14.99 15.60 11.68
C LYS A 73 16.44 15.43 12.14
N ASP A 74 16.68 14.40 12.95
CA ASP A 74 17.98 14.15 13.55
C ASP A 74 18.85 13.17 12.75
N LEU A 75 18.35 12.68 11.60
CA LEU A 75 19.12 11.82 10.70
C LEU A 75 20.06 12.68 9.84
N ASP A 76 21.36 12.35 9.84
CA ASP A 76 22.32 12.98 8.94
C ASP A 76 22.06 12.50 7.50
N PRO A 77 21.82 13.40 6.51
CA PRO A 77 21.65 13.02 5.12
C PRO A 77 22.84 12.24 4.52
N ALA A 78 24.03 12.37 5.09
CA ALA A 78 25.22 11.64 4.68
C ALA A 78 25.33 10.24 5.29
N ASP A 79 24.49 9.90 6.27
CA ASP A 79 24.50 8.59 6.93
C ASP A 79 23.88 7.52 6.03
N GLN A 80 24.74 6.72 5.38
CA GLN A 80 24.33 5.64 4.46
C GLN A 80 23.67 4.46 5.20
N ASP A 81 23.83 4.33 6.50
CA ASP A 81 23.19 3.28 7.29
C ASP A 81 21.76 3.65 7.65
N ALA A 82 21.47 4.94 7.80
CA ALA A 82 20.12 5.44 8.08
C ALA A 82 19.29 5.60 6.80
N TRP A 83 19.90 5.95 5.66
CA TRP A 83 19.19 6.23 4.43
C TRP A 83 19.38 5.14 3.38
N VAL A 84 18.25 4.56 2.90
CA VAL A 84 18.22 3.68 1.72
C VAL A 84 18.15 4.52 0.44
N HIS A 85 17.30 5.55 0.44
CA HIS A 85 17.19 6.52 -0.64
C HIS A 85 17.04 7.94 -0.11
N TYR A 86 17.83 8.86 -0.63
CA TYR A 86 17.73 10.29 -0.36
C TYR A 86 17.89 11.06 -1.67
N LYS A 87 16.81 11.14 -2.44
CA LYS A 87 16.80 11.85 -3.73
C LYS A 87 15.42 12.42 -4.00
N ARG A 88 15.35 13.33 -4.97
CA ARG A 88 14.08 13.93 -5.38
C ARG A 88 13.01 12.86 -5.59
N ASP A 89 11.85 13.11 -5.02
CA ASP A 89 10.65 12.25 -5.10
C ASP A 89 10.81 10.83 -4.53
N ASN A 90 11.92 10.54 -3.84
CA ASN A 90 12.15 9.27 -3.18
C ASN A 90 13.01 9.45 -1.92
N LEU A 91 12.37 9.31 -0.77
CA LEU A 91 12.98 9.39 0.56
C LEU A 91 12.67 8.12 1.32
N GLU A 92 13.67 7.34 1.65
CA GLU A 92 13.50 6.07 2.36
C GLU A 92 14.60 5.93 3.41
N ALA A 93 14.19 5.71 4.66
CA ALA A 93 15.10 5.63 5.78
C ALA A 93 14.67 4.61 6.83
N PHE A 94 15.62 4.26 7.68
CA PHE A 94 15.42 3.48 8.90
C PHE A 94 15.34 4.42 10.10
N VAL A 95 14.28 4.31 10.89
CA VAL A 95 14.03 5.09 12.11
C VAL A 95 14.06 4.16 13.30
N ASP A 96 14.84 4.47 14.33
CA ASP A 96 14.86 3.70 15.58
C ASP A 96 13.81 4.23 16.55
N ARG A 97 12.92 3.34 17.01
CA ARG A 97 11.95 3.59 18.09
C ARG A 97 11.95 2.41 19.09
N GLY A 98 13.16 1.99 19.51
CA GLY A 98 13.37 0.77 20.29
C GLY A 98 13.27 -0.47 19.40
N GLY A 99 13.66 -0.31 18.16
CA GLY A 99 13.67 -1.23 17.05
C GLY A 99 13.56 -0.47 15.74
N VAL A 100 14.14 -1.03 14.70
CA VAL A 100 14.24 -0.41 13.38
C VAL A 100 12.87 -0.44 12.66
N VAL A 101 12.43 0.74 12.20
CA VAL A 101 11.24 0.91 11.36
C VAL A 101 11.66 1.53 10.03
N LYS A 102 11.33 0.87 8.94
CA LYS A 102 11.50 1.43 7.61
C LYS A 102 10.33 2.35 7.28
N VAL A 103 10.64 3.58 6.87
CA VAL A 103 9.66 4.56 6.40
C VAL A 103 10.09 5.06 5.03
N ALA A 104 9.18 4.95 4.06
CA ALA A 104 9.44 5.33 2.67
C ALA A 104 8.39 6.31 2.16
N PHE A 105 8.86 7.29 1.38
CA PHE A 105 8.04 8.27 0.69
C PHE A 105 8.35 8.26 -0.80
N PHE A 106 7.32 8.11 -1.61
CA PHE A 106 7.38 8.11 -3.07
C PHE A 106 6.47 9.21 -3.60
N GLY A 107 7.06 10.18 -4.31
CA GLY A 107 6.35 11.31 -4.89
C GLY A 107 6.50 11.39 -6.40
N GLY A 108 5.97 12.47 -7.00
CA GLY A 108 6.03 12.68 -8.44
C GLY A 108 5.27 11.63 -9.25
N LEU A 109 4.32 10.97 -8.61
CA LEU A 109 3.54 9.88 -9.18
C LEU A 109 2.23 10.44 -9.78
N ASP A 110 2.34 11.45 -10.61
CA ASP A 110 1.23 12.18 -11.23
C ASP A 110 0.35 11.32 -12.15
N ALA A 111 0.92 10.21 -12.66
CA ALA A 111 0.20 9.19 -13.40
C ALA A 111 -0.61 8.25 -12.51
N LEU A 112 -0.37 8.21 -11.19
CA LEU A 112 -1.15 7.40 -10.29
C LEU A 112 -2.59 7.93 -10.18
N GLN A 113 -3.49 6.97 -10.16
CA GLN A 113 -4.93 7.17 -10.02
C GLN A 113 -5.43 6.38 -8.83
N ARG A 114 -6.59 6.74 -8.31
CA ARG A 114 -7.31 5.99 -7.29
C ARG A 114 -8.69 5.61 -7.80
N ILE A 115 -9.25 4.56 -7.27
CA ILE A 115 -10.66 4.17 -7.50
C ILE A 115 -11.55 4.85 -6.47
N GLU A 116 -11.15 4.79 -5.21
CA GLU A 116 -11.87 5.38 -4.08
C GLU A 116 -11.02 6.42 -3.35
N ASP A 117 -11.69 7.29 -2.62
CA ASP A 117 -11.00 8.26 -1.78
C ASP A 117 -10.33 7.55 -0.60
N PRO A 118 -9.10 7.95 -0.22
CA PRO A 118 -8.42 7.34 0.91
C PRO A 118 -9.18 7.59 2.21
N LEU A 119 -9.14 6.62 3.08
CA LEU A 119 -9.72 6.69 4.43
C LEU A 119 -8.75 7.40 5.37
N ARG A 120 -9.27 8.04 6.40
CA ARG A 120 -8.46 8.59 7.50
C ARG A 120 -8.50 7.64 8.69
N ALA A 121 -7.36 7.30 9.25
CA ALA A 121 -7.31 6.56 10.51
C ALA A 121 -7.92 7.41 11.64
N ALA A 122 -8.78 6.78 12.46
CA ALA A 122 -9.40 7.46 13.60
C ALA A 122 -8.32 7.96 14.57
N GLU A 123 -8.56 9.12 15.18
CA GLU A 123 -7.62 9.80 16.10
C GLU A 123 -6.24 10.12 15.50
N SER A 124 -6.09 10.02 14.16
CA SER A 124 -4.85 10.32 13.44
C SER A 124 -5.11 11.13 12.18
N ARG A 125 -4.07 11.77 11.64
CA ARG A 125 -4.10 12.46 10.35
C ARG A 125 -3.69 11.57 9.19
N VAL A 126 -3.20 10.37 9.46
CA VAL A 126 -2.73 9.42 8.44
C VAL A 126 -3.88 9.04 7.52
N ARG A 127 -3.64 9.20 6.23
CA ARG A 127 -4.53 8.71 5.17
C ARG A 127 -4.04 7.36 4.69
N VAL A 128 -4.97 6.43 4.51
CA VAL A 128 -4.69 5.06 4.06
C VAL A 128 -5.51 4.79 2.81
N ALA A 129 -4.91 4.18 1.80
CA ALA A 129 -5.60 3.82 0.57
C ALA A 129 -6.79 2.90 0.84
N SER A 130 -7.83 2.99 0.02
CA SER A 130 -8.99 2.11 0.13
C SER A 130 -8.61 0.64 -0.09
N LEU A 131 -9.44 -0.28 0.40
CA LEU A 131 -9.22 -1.71 0.16
C LEU A 131 -9.26 -2.06 -1.33
N VAL A 132 -10.08 -1.36 -2.12
CA VAL A 132 -10.16 -1.55 -3.57
C VAL A 132 -8.87 -1.12 -4.26
N ASP A 133 -8.31 0.04 -3.88
CA ASP A 133 -7.04 0.52 -4.43
C ASP A 133 -5.88 -0.39 -4.02
N LEU A 134 -5.86 -0.83 -2.76
CA LEU A 134 -4.85 -1.78 -2.27
C LEU A 134 -4.96 -3.14 -2.99
N ALA A 135 -6.17 -3.61 -3.28
CA ALA A 135 -6.38 -4.84 -4.05
C ALA A 135 -5.82 -4.70 -5.48
N GLY A 136 -6.11 -3.59 -6.16
CA GLY A 136 -5.55 -3.30 -7.47
C GLY A 136 -4.03 -3.31 -7.47
N MET A 137 -3.40 -2.66 -6.48
CA MET A 137 -1.95 -2.66 -6.33
C MET A 137 -1.39 -4.06 -6.07
N LYS A 138 -2.04 -4.90 -5.25
CA LYS A 138 -1.61 -6.28 -5.01
C LYS A 138 -1.73 -7.16 -6.25
N MET A 139 -2.78 -7.01 -7.05
CA MET A 139 -2.90 -7.73 -8.33
C MET A 139 -1.80 -7.36 -9.32
N ARG A 140 -1.30 -6.11 -9.31
CA ARG A 140 -0.15 -5.70 -10.12
C ARG A 140 1.17 -6.27 -9.60
N VAL A 141 1.39 -6.23 -8.29
CA VAL A 141 2.66 -6.61 -7.67
C VAL A 141 2.96 -8.10 -7.87
N ILE A 142 1.97 -8.99 -7.82
CA ILE A 142 2.17 -10.43 -8.03
C ILE A 142 2.59 -10.80 -9.46
N GLN A 143 2.49 -9.88 -10.43
CA GLN A 143 3.02 -10.09 -11.78
C GLN A 143 4.54 -9.97 -11.85
N VAL A 144 5.16 -9.28 -10.89
CA VAL A 144 6.59 -8.93 -10.92
C VAL A 144 7.40 -9.56 -9.81
N ARG A 145 6.75 -10.08 -8.76
CA ARG A 145 7.45 -10.75 -7.66
C ARG A 145 6.62 -11.84 -7.00
N GLY A 146 7.26 -12.96 -6.68
CA GLY A 146 6.71 -14.07 -5.91
C GLY A 146 6.95 -13.88 -4.40
N SER A 147 6.18 -13.01 -3.74
CA SER A 147 6.27 -12.80 -2.29
C SER A 147 5.04 -13.36 -1.58
N TRP A 148 5.24 -14.28 -0.64
CA TRP A 148 4.16 -14.90 0.12
C TRP A 148 3.26 -13.86 0.82
N LYS A 149 3.83 -12.74 1.28
CA LYS A 149 3.08 -11.66 1.93
C LYS A 149 2.00 -11.08 1.01
N ASP A 150 2.27 -10.94 -0.29
CA ASP A 150 1.30 -10.39 -1.25
C ASP A 150 0.12 -11.35 -1.48
N TYR A 151 0.36 -12.66 -1.46
CA TYR A 151 -0.69 -13.69 -1.59
C TYR A 151 -1.56 -13.78 -0.32
N VAL A 152 -0.95 -13.66 0.86
CA VAL A 152 -1.70 -13.55 2.13
C VAL A 152 -2.56 -12.29 2.14
N ASP A 153 -2.05 -11.18 1.64
CA ASP A 153 -2.78 -9.91 1.52
C ASP A 153 -3.99 -10.05 0.59
N ILE A 154 -3.83 -10.69 -0.59
CA ILE A 154 -4.93 -10.93 -1.53
C ILE A 154 -5.97 -11.88 -0.90
N HIS A 155 -5.52 -12.94 -0.23
CA HIS A 155 -6.44 -13.86 0.45
C HIS A 155 -7.28 -13.13 1.52
N ALA A 156 -6.65 -12.24 2.30
CA ALA A 156 -7.35 -11.46 3.30
C ALA A 156 -8.36 -10.48 2.68
N LEU A 157 -8.00 -9.81 1.58
CA LEU A 157 -8.90 -8.92 0.83
C LEU A 157 -10.14 -9.66 0.35
N VAL A 158 -9.97 -10.84 -0.28
CA VAL A 158 -11.09 -11.64 -0.78
C VAL A 158 -11.96 -12.13 0.37
N SER A 159 -11.34 -12.58 1.47
CA SER A 159 -12.07 -13.01 2.67
C SER A 159 -12.84 -11.87 3.34
N HIS A 160 -12.43 -10.62 3.11
CA HIS A 160 -13.10 -9.41 3.59
C HIS A 160 -14.14 -8.82 2.61
N GLY A 161 -14.35 -9.47 1.46
CA GLY A 161 -15.38 -9.10 0.49
C GLY A 161 -14.90 -8.33 -0.75
N ILE A 162 -13.59 -8.10 -0.90
CA ILE A 162 -13.01 -7.54 -2.13
C ILE A 162 -12.57 -8.71 -3.03
N ASP A 163 -13.46 -9.18 -3.89
CA ASP A 163 -13.22 -10.34 -4.72
C ASP A 163 -12.11 -10.17 -5.79
N VAL A 164 -11.65 -11.28 -6.36
CA VAL A 164 -10.60 -11.27 -7.38
C VAL A 164 -10.99 -10.43 -8.61
N PRO A 165 -12.23 -10.52 -9.16
CA PRO A 165 -12.68 -9.66 -10.25
C PRO A 165 -12.54 -8.16 -9.95
N THR A 166 -12.92 -7.72 -8.74
CA THR A 166 -12.79 -6.32 -8.30
C THR A 166 -11.32 -5.89 -8.24
N GLY A 167 -10.45 -6.73 -7.66
CA GLY A 167 -9.01 -6.45 -7.62
C GLY A 167 -8.39 -6.32 -9.03
N LEU A 168 -8.75 -7.21 -9.95
CA LEU A 168 -8.29 -7.16 -11.35
C LEU A 168 -8.82 -5.93 -12.08
N ALA A 169 -10.09 -5.59 -11.88
CA ALA A 169 -10.71 -4.40 -12.46
C ALA A 169 -10.05 -3.11 -11.95
N ALA A 170 -9.76 -3.04 -10.64
CA ALA A 170 -9.05 -1.91 -10.04
C ALA A 170 -7.64 -1.78 -10.64
N ALA A 171 -6.89 -2.88 -10.72
CA ALA A 171 -5.56 -2.89 -11.34
C ALA A 171 -5.59 -2.39 -12.79
N LYS A 172 -6.56 -2.85 -13.59
CA LYS A 172 -6.72 -2.44 -14.99
C LYS A 172 -7.16 -0.99 -15.13
N ALA A 173 -7.98 -0.49 -14.22
CA ALA A 173 -8.45 0.89 -14.24
C ALA A 173 -7.31 1.87 -13.94
N ILE A 174 -6.42 1.55 -12.99
CA ILE A 174 -5.28 2.41 -12.61
C ILE A 174 -4.06 2.22 -13.53
N ASP A 175 -3.96 1.09 -14.24
CA ASP A 175 -2.88 0.83 -15.19
C ASP A 175 -3.42 0.14 -16.44
N ARG A 176 -3.51 0.89 -17.55
CA ARG A 176 -4.04 0.38 -18.82
C ARG A 176 -3.20 -0.74 -19.44
N SER A 177 -1.91 -0.83 -19.07
CA SER A 177 -1.00 -1.89 -19.54
C SER A 177 -1.14 -3.20 -18.76
N PHE A 178 -1.89 -3.20 -17.65
CA PHE A 178 -2.11 -4.36 -16.81
C PHE A 178 -2.83 -5.49 -17.57
N ASP A 179 -2.25 -6.69 -17.53
CA ASP A 179 -2.85 -7.90 -18.06
C ASP A 179 -3.46 -8.77 -16.95
N PRO A 180 -4.79 -8.85 -16.83
CA PRO A 180 -5.43 -9.67 -15.80
C PRO A 180 -5.10 -11.17 -15.90
N VAL A 181 -4.82 -11.69 -17.11
CA VAL A 181 -4.46 -13.10 -17.32
C VAL A 181 -3.19 -13.46 -16.58
N THR A 182 -2.20 -12.56 -16.58
CA THR A 182 -0.93 -12.76 -15.88
C THR A 182 -1.13 -12.88 -14.37
N SER A 183 -1.97 -12.03 -13.74
CA SER A 183 -2.28 -12.15 -12.31
C SER A 183 -3.05 -13.43 -11.99
N LEU A 184 -4.00 -13.84 -12.84
CA LEU A 184 -4.72 -15.11 -12.66
C LEU A 184 -3.79 -16.32 -12.72
N ARG A 185 -2.78 -16.28 -13.60
CA ARG A 185 -1.74 -17.34 -13.67
C ARG A 185 -0.86 -17.32 -12.42
N ALA A 186 -0.45 -16.13 -11.96
CA ALA A 186 0.34 -15.99 -10.75
C ALA A 186 -0.37 -16.58 -9.52
N LEU A 187 -1.69 -16.31 -9.35
CA LEU A 187 -2.50 -16.85 -8.25
C LEU A 187 -2.63 -18.39 -8.25
N GLN A 188 -2.20 -19.06 -9.33
CA GLN A 188 -2.24 -20.52 -9.47
C GLN A 188 -0.84 -21.17 -9.47
N PHE A 189 0.23 -20.37 -9.33
CA PHE A 189 1.60 -20.86 -9.36
C PHE A 189 2.33 -20.53 -8.06
N TYR A 190 2.91 -21.55 -7.42
CA TYR A 190 3.55 -21.43 -6.10
C TYR A 190 5.00 -21.93 -6.07
N GLY A 191 5.61 -22.17 -7.22
CA GLY A 191 6.96 -22.70 -7.33
C GLY A 191 8.09 -21.67 -7.38
N ASP A 192 7.83 -20.39 -7.07
CA ASP A 192 8.80 -19.30 -7.23
C ASP A 192 8.89 -18.41 -5.97
N GLY A 193 10.02 -17.74 -5.82
CA GLY A 193 10.29 -16.79 -4.75
C GLY A 193 10.11 -17.41 -3.37
N THR A 194 9.23 -16.83 -2.56
CA THR A 194 8.89 -17.29 -1.21
C THR A 194 7.48 -17.87 -1.12
N LEU A 195 6.90 -18.31 -2.23
CA LEU A 195 5.50 -18.74 -2.31
C LEU A 195 5.25 -20.11 -1.65
N ASP A 196 6.30 -20.90 -1.41
CA ASP A 196 6.28 -22.10 -0.57
C ASP A 196 5.81 -21.81 0.86
N ARG A 197 5.93 -20.57 1.32
CA ARG A 197 5.47 -20.09 2.64
C ARG A 197 3.97 -19.80 2.70
N VAL A 198 3.27 -19.76 1.56
CA VAL A 198 1.81 -19.58 1.53
C VAL A 198 1.15 -20.86 2.06
N PRO A 199 0.29 -20.80 3.10
CA PRO A 199 -0.37 -21.98 3.62
C PRO A 199 -1.17 -22.73 2.54
N ALA A 200 -1.09 -24.05 2.52
CA ALA A 200 -1.74 -24.89 1.49
C ALA A 200 -3.25 -24.67 1.36
N ALA A 201 -3.94 -24.31 2.45
CA ALA A 201 -5.35 -23.94 2.41
C ALA A 201 -5.56 -22.65 1.59
N MET A 202 -4.74 -21.63 1.85
CA MET A 202 -4.80 -20.36 1.08
C MET A 202 -4.45 -20.57 -0.39
N GLN A 203 -3.46 -21.42 -0.71
CA GLN A 203 -3.13 -21.77 -2.10
C GLN A 203 -4.35 -22.35 -2.82
N ARG A 204 -5.07 -23.27 -2.18
CA ARG A 204 -6.30 -23.87 -2.74
C ARG A 204 -7.40 -22.81 -2.97
N ASP A 205 -7.60 -21.91 -1.99
CA ASP A 205 -8.62 -20.87 -2.11
C ASP A 205 -8.29 -19.88 -3.22
N LEU A 206 -7.05 -19.37 -3.27
CA LEU A 206 -6.60 -18.44 -4.31
C LEU A 206 -6.69 -19.07 -5.71
N THR A 207 -6.27 -20.34 -5.85
CA THR A 207 -6.39 -21.08 -7.11
C THR A 207 -7.85 -21.23 -7.53
N ARG A 208 -8.73 -21.65 -6.60
CA ARG A 208 -10.17 -21.79 -6.88
C ARG A 208 -10.79 -20.46 -7.30
N TRP A 209 -10.51 -19.37 -6.57
CA TRP A 209 -11.04 -18.05 -6.91
C TRP A 209 -10.54 -17.58 -8.28
N ALA A 210 -9.26 -17.76 -8.58
CA ALA A 210 -8.70 -17.41 -9.89
C ALA A 210 -9.36 -18.18 -11.04
N GLN A 211 -9.70 -19.46 -10.85
CA GLN A 211 -10.34 -20.31 -11.87
C GLN A 211 -11.80 -19.95 -12.14
N THR A 212 -12.48 -19.28 -11.21
CA THR A 212 -13.89 -18.88 -11.37
C THR A 212 -14.08 -17.52 -12.02
N VAL A 213 -13.00 -16.78 -12.29
CA VAL A 213 -13.07 -15.43 -12.88
C VAL A 213 -13.47 -15.50 -14.35
N ASP A 214 -14.55 -14.80 -14.69
CA ASP A 214 -14.90 -14.47 -16.07
C ASP A 214 -14.35 -13.08 -16.43
N LEU A 215 -13.31 -13.03 -17.24
CA LEU A 215 -12.69 -11.78 -17.69
C LEU A 215 -13.62 -10.90 -18.53
N GLY A 216 -14.66 -11.48 -19.14
CA GLY A 216 -15.68 -10.73 -19.88
C GLY A 216 -16.67 -10.00 -18.99
N GLN A 217 -16.68 -10.31 -17.67
CA GLN A 217 -17.62 -9.74 -16.69
C GLN A 217 -16.93 -9.01 -15.55
N LEU A 218 -15.70 -8.50 -15.76
CA LEU A 218 -15.05 -7.68 -14.76
C LEU A 218 -15.88 -6.42 -14.47
N PRO A 219 -15.99 -5.99 -13.18
CA PRO A 219 -16.71 -4.77 -12.85
C PRO A 219 -16.10 -3.54 -13.53
N SER A 220 -16.95 -2.59 -13.92
CA SER A 220 -16.49 -1.32 -14.49
C SER A 220 -16.13 -0.36 -13.37
N LEU A 221 -14.85 -0.11 -13.17
CA LEU A 221 -14.33 0.85 -12.20
C LEU A 221 -13.79 2.09 -12.90
N HIS A 222 -14.07 3.26 -12.32
CA HIS A 222 -13.69 4.54 -12.91
C HIS A 222 -12.57 5.19 -12.08
N PRO A 223 -11.34 5.26 -12.63
CA PRO A 223 -10.23 5.84 -11.93
C PRO A 223 -10.38 7.37 -11.83
N ARG A 224 -10.00 7.91 -10.69
CA ARG A 224 -9.94 9.33 -10.40
C ARG A 224 -8.49 9.77 -10.38
N ARG A 225 -8.23 10.97 -10.91
CA ARG A 225 -6.86 11.51 -10.98
C ARG A 225 -6.30 11.80 -9.58
N GLY A 226 -5.04 11.46 -9.38
CA GLY A 226 -4.30 11.66 -8.14
C GLY A 226 -4.76 10.74 -7.00
N LEU A 227 -3.99 10.71 -5.92
CA LEU A 227 -4.23 9.83 -4.76
C LEU A 227 -5.17 10.43 -3.72
N ILE A 228 -5.41 11.74 -3.78
CA ILE A 228 -6.32 12.46 -2.88
C ILE A 228 -7.32 13.31 -3.67
N PRO A 229 -8.53 13.56 -3.12
CA PRO A 229 -9.48 14.50 -3.72
C PRO A 229 -8.91 15.92 -3.79
N GLY A 230 -9.06 16.59 -4.93
CA GLY A 230 -8.62 18.00 -5.12
C GLY A 230 -7.11 18.22 -5.19
N GLY A 231 -6.32 17.17 -5.25
CA GLY A 231 -4.86 17.24 -5.33
C GLY A 231 -4.34 17.38 -6.74
N LEU A 232 -4.70 18.43 -7.48
CA LEU A 232 -4.03 18.95 -8.69
C LEU A 232 -4.91 20.00 -9.41
N GLU A 233 -5.39 20.99 -8.66
CA GLU A 233 -5.76 22.28 -9.26
C GLU A 233 -4.67 23.29 -8.84
N ARG A 234 -3.54 23.26 -9.54
CA ARG A 234 -2.59 24.37 -9.66
C ARG A 234 -1.94 24.32 -11.03
#